data_8e31696e056ab06ebcfcf1631bd12b93
#
_entry.id   8e31696e056ab06ebcfcf1631bd12b93
#
_cell.length_a   1.000
_cell.length_b   1.000
_cell.length_c   1.000
_cell.angle_alpha   90.00
_cell.angle_beta   90.00
_cell.angle_gamma   90.00
#
_symmetry.space_group_name_H-M   'P 1'
#
loop_
_entity.id
_entity.type
_entity.pdbx_description
1 polymer ?
#
loop_
_entity_poly.entity_id
_entity_poly.type
_entity_poly.pdbx_seq_one_letter_code
_entity_poly.pdbx_strand_id
1 'polypeptide(L)'
;MQPVLQLMSRVGPSDANVLITGEHGTGKEVVAQTLHALSNRASRPMVTVNVGGLAEGVFESEMFGHVKGAFTDAKTDRVGRFDLADGGTLFLDEIANVPLNQQAKLLRVLETGELERVGSSKTHRADVRILSATNANLNEEVAAGRFRGDLLFRLNTIEIHLPALRDRREDIPALAAHFLSVHARRYRKHLTGFDSAALQLLLQHPWPGNVRELDHAVERGALMAQKNAVGAADLGLAASRDGSIQSGRLEDMSMEEVESFLIRKALTRHGNNVSQAANALGLSRSALYRRMQRYGI
;
A
#
# COMPACT_ATOMS: atom_id res chain seq x y z
N MET A 1 -8.05 -15.56 6.31
CA MET A 1 -7.85 -14.57 7.43
C MET A 1 -7.92 -15.12 8.85
N GLN A 2 -8.51 -16.27 9.14
CA GLN A 2 -8.68 -16.80 10.51
C GLN A 2 -7.39 -16.82 11.39
N PRO A 3 -6.22 -17.30 10.90
CA PRO A 3 -4.99 -17.30 11.72
C PRO A 3 -4.55 -15.90 12.14
N VAL A 4 -4.71 -14.91 11.26
CA VAL A 4 -4.38 -13.51 11.54
C VAL A 4 -5.28 -12.95 12.65
N LEU A 5 -6.59 -13.21 12.58
CA LEU A 5 -7.55 -12.77 13.60
C LEU A 5 -7.26 -13.41 14.97
N GLN A 6 -6.92 -14.71 15.01
CA GLN A 6 -6.53 -15.39 16.24
C GLN A 6 -5.25 -14.79 16.84
N LEU A 7 -4.24 -14.48 16.00
CA LEU A 7 -3.01 -13.86 16.46
C LEU A 7 -3.29 -12.45 17.00
N MET A 8 -4.10 -11.65 16.31
CA MET A 8 -4.52 -10.31 16.77
C MET A 8 -5.23 -10.35 18.13
N SER A 9 -6.13 -11.31 18.36
CA SER A 9 -6.83 -11.46 19.64
C SER A 9 -5.88 -11.79 20.80
N ARG A 10 -4.80 -12.54 20.54
CA ARG A 10 -3.78 -12.90 21.55
C ARG A 10 -2.82 -11.74 21.85
N VAL A 11 -2.44 -10.98 20.80
CA VAL A 11 -1.43 -9.92 20.87
C VAL A 11 -2.05 -8.57 21.24
N GLY A 12 -3.31 -8.37 20.89
CA GLY A 12 -4.02 -7.12 21.15
C GLY A 12 -3.86 -6.59 22.57
N PRO A 13 -4.13 -7.38 23.63
CA PRO A 13 -4.05 -6.94 25.01
C PRO A 13 -2.63 -6.62 25.50
N SER A 14 -1.57 -7.04 24.77
CA SER A 14 -0.17 -6.80 25.17
C SER A 14 0.33 -5.43 24.73
N ASP A 15 1.41 -4.95 25.36
CA ASP A 15 2.15 -3.76 24.94
C ASP A 15 3.31 -4.09 23.95
N ALA A 16 3.38 -5.33 23.47
CA ALA A 16 4.43 -5.74 22.52
C ALA A 16 4.36 -4.93 21.23
N ASN A 17 5.54 -4.62 20.68
CA ASN A 17 5.66 -4.05 19.35
C ASN A 17 5.21 -5.06 18.30
N VAL A 18 4.48 -4.61 17.30
CA VAL A 18 3.98 -5.46 16.21
C VAL A 18 4.41 -4.90 14.87
N LEU A 19 5.03 -5.75 14.08
CA LEU A 19 5.34 -5.46 12.67
C LEU A 19 4.27 -6.11 11.78
N ILE A 20 3.59 -5.30 10.98
CA ILE A 20 2.54 -5.74 10.05
C ILE A 20 3.11 -5.72 8.64
N THR A 21 3.27 -6.89 8.04
CA THR A 21 3.82 -7.02 6.68
C THR A 21 2.74 -7.43 5.68
N GLY A 22 2.96 -7.12 4.41
CA GLY A 22 2.06 -7.49 3.31
C GLY A 22 1.99 -6.43 2.22
N GLU A 23 1.51 -6.83 1.05
CA GLU A 23 1.41 -5.96 -0.12
C GLU A 23 0.62 -4.66 0.15
N HIS A 24 0.78 -3.68 -0.75
CA HIS A 24 -0.06 -2.48 -0.71
C HIS A 24 -1.55 -2.84 -0.81
N GLY A 25 -2.39 -2.12 -0.05
CA GLY A 25 -3.84 -2.30 -0.12
C GLY A 25 -4.40 -3.56 0.54
N THR A 26 -3.59 -4.35 1.28
CA THR A 26 -4.05 -5.56 1.99
C THR A 26 -4.86 -5.30 3.25
N GLY A 27 -4.81 -4.05 3.79
CA GLY A 27 -5.55 -3.65 5.00
C GLY A 27 -4.68 -3.55 6.25
N LYS A 28 -3.37 -3.29 6.15
CA LYS A 28 -2.43 -3.15 7.28
C LYS A 28 -2.89 -2.12 8.31
N GLU A 29 -3.43 -0.99 7.87
CA GLU A 29 -3.95 0.05 8.76
C GLU A 29 -5.17 -0.43 9.58
N VAL A 30 -6.09 -1.19 8.97
CA VAL A 30 -7.25 -1.77 9.66
C VAL A 30 -6.80 -2.75 10.74
N VAL A 31 -5.73 -3.54 10.47
CA VAL A 31 -5.12 -4.42 11.47
C VAL A 31 -4.53 -3.61 12.63
N ALA A 32 -3.81 -2.53 12.36
CA ALA A 32 -3.26 -1.66 13.40
C ALA A 32 -4.35 -1.02 14.26
N GLN A 33 -5.41 -0.50 13.65
CA GLN A 33 -6.58 0.04 14.36
C GLN A 33 -7.26 -1.02 15.22
N THR A 34 -7.40 -2.25 14.71
CA THR A 34 -8.00 -3.36 15.47
C THR A 34 -7.11 -3.77 16.65
N LEU A 35 -5.78 -3.86 16.46
CA LEU A 35 -4.84 -4.14 17.56
C LEU A 35 -4.90 -3.08 18.66
N HIS A 36 -5.01 -1.80 18.30
CA HIS A 36 -5.21 -0.72 19.26
C HIS A 36 -6.54 -0.88 19.99
N ALA A 37 -7.64 -1.13 19.28
CA ALA A 37 -8.97 -1.31 19.87
C ALA A 37 -9.06 -2.52 20.84
N LEU A 38 -8.23 -3.57 20.60
CA LEU A 38 -8.14 -4.75 21.47
C LEU A 38 -7.14 -4.57 22.64
N SER A 39 -6.44 -3.44 22.71
CA SER A 39 -5.39 -3.20 23.70
C SER A 39 -5.91 -2.57 24.99
N ASN A 40 -5.07 -2.64 26.04
CA ASN A 40 -5.30 -1.90 27.28
C ASN A 40 -5.25 -0.37 27.09
N ARG A 41 -4.81 0.11 25.90
CA ARG A 41 -4.71 1.51 25.51
C ARG A 41 -5.85 1.95 24.56
N ALA A 42 -6.92 1.15 24.40
CA ALA A 42 -8.02 1.42 23.48
C ALA A 42 -8.74 2.78 23.71
N SER A 43 -8.72 3.28 24.95
CA SER A 43 -9.27 4.59 25.30
C SER A 43 -8.27 5.76 25.19
N ARG A 44 -7.04 5.47 24.83
CA ARG A 44 -5.95 6.44 24.68
C ARG A 44 -5.76 6.82 23.20
N PRO A 45 -4.99 7.87 22.88
CA PRO A 45 -4.79 8.27 21.50
C PRO A 45 -4.10 7.17 20.69
N MET A 46 -4.55 6.99 19.44
CA MET A 46 -3.79 6.30 18.38
C MET A 46 -3.34 7.35 17.38
N VAL A 47 -2.03 7.57 17.29
CA VAL A 47 -1.44 8.50 16.34
C VAL A 47 -0.90 7.71 15.16
N THR A 48 -1.37 8.03 13.95
CA THR A 48 -0.90 7.40 12.70
C THR A 48 0.05 8.33 11.97
N VAL A 49 1.16 7.77 11.48
CA VAL A 49 2.14 8.49 10.66
C VAL A 49 2.52 7.63 9.47
N ASN A 50 2.29 8.11 8.25
CA ASN A 50 2.90 7.54 7.07
C ASN A 50 4.31 8.17 6.92
N VAL A 51 5.33 7.37 7.24
CA VAL A 51 6.73 7.83 7.20
C VAL A 51 7.28 7.98 5.79
N GLY A 52 6.71 7.22 4.81
CA GLY A 52 7.07 7.36 3.40
C GLY A 52 6.62 8.69 2.78
N GLY A 53 5.61 9.34 3.37
CA GLY A 53 5.14 10.65 2.94
C GLY A 53 5.91 11.84 3.54
N LEU A 54 6.87 11.61 4.45
CA LEU A 54 7.64 12.67 5.10
C LEU A 54 8.92 12.95 4.32
N ALA A 55 9.13 14.23 3.95
CA ALA A 55 10.43 14.64 3.44
C ALA A 55 11.51 14.48 4.51
N GLU A 56 12.73 14.07 4.11
CA GLU A 56 13.83 13.77 5.04
C GLU A 56 14.11 14.91 6.02
N GLY A 57 14.13 16.17 5.55
CA GLY A 57 14.36 17.35 6.39
C GLY A 57 13.24 17.68 7.39
N VAL A 58 12.07 17.04 7.27
CA VAL A 58 10.90 17.27 8.12
C VAL A 58 10.67 16.14 9.11
N PHE A 59 11.25 14.96 8.84
CA PHE A 59 11.04 13.74 9.64
C PHE A 59 11.29 13.97 11.14
N GLU A 60 12.43 14.52 11.52
CA GLU A 60 12.76 14.75 12.94
C GLU A 60 11.75 15.67 13.62
N SER A 61 11.44 16.79 12.96
CA SER A 61 10.49 17.78 13.47
C SER A 61 9.09 17.20 13.65
N GLU A 62 8.64 16.35 12.70
CA GLU A 62 7.35 15.65 12.84
C GLU A 62 7.37 14.63 13.96
N MET A 63 8.36 13.77 14.00
CA MET A 63 8.41 12.64 14.93
C MET A 63 8.69 13.08 16.37
N PHE A 64 9.70 13.94 16.56
CA PHE A 64 10.20 14.31 17.89
C PHE A 64 9.82 15.73 18.33
N GLY A 65 9.25 16.53 17.43
CA GLY A 65 8.94 17.93 17.68
C GLY A 65 10.16 18.85 17.60
N HIS A 66 9.94 20.16 17.69
CA HIS A 66 11.00 21.15 17.72
C HIS A 66 10.66 22.32 18.64
N VAL A 67 11.68 23.01 19.13
CA VAL A 67 11.53 24.30 19.82
C VAL A 67 11.68 25.44 18.82
N LYS A 68 11.08 26.59 19.13
CA LYS A 68 11.23 27.82 18.35
C LYS A 68 12.71 28.14 18.15
N GLY A 69 13.11 28.45 16.93
CA GLY A 69 14.50 28.77 16.56
C GLY A 69 15.39 27.55 16.30
N ALA A 70 14.88 26.32 16.34
CA ALA A 70 15.65 25.11 16.07
C ALA A 70 16.24 25.06 14.65
N PHE A 71 15.60 25.72 13.69
CA PHE A 71 16.05 25.92 12.31
C PHE A 71 15.41 27.20 11.74
N THR A 72 15.84 27.64 10.55
CA THR A 72 15.48 28.94 9.97
C THR A 72 13.97 29.24 9.96
N ASP A 73 13.15 28.25 9.71
CA ASP A 73 11.69 28.38 9.61
C ASP A 73 10.93 27.94 10.89
N ALA A 74 11.62 27.60 11.96
CA ALA A 74 11.01 27.21 13.24
C ALA A 74 10.47 28.43 14.01
N LYS A 75 9.35 28.99 13.56
CA LYS A 75 8.73 30.20 14.13
C LYS A 75 8.02 29.96 15.47
N THR A 76 7.58 28.73 15.71
CA THR A 76 6.84 28.30 16.90
C THR A 76 7.35 26.95 17.38
N ASP A 77 7.04 26.57 18.62
CA ASP A 77 7.25 25.21 19.11
C ASP A 77 6.30 24.25 18.39
N ARG A 78 6.77 23.01 18.16
CA ARG A 78 5.93 21.93 17.62
C ARG A 78 6.02 20.71 18.52
N VAL A 79 4.86 20.12 18.83
CA VAL A 79 4.74 18.85 19.53
C VAL A 79 4.98 17.71 18.56
N GLY A 80 5.84 16.74 18.91
CA GLY A 80 6.15 15.58 18.10
C GLY A 80 5.08 14.50 18.15
N ARG A 81 5.14 13.56 17.19
CA ARG A 81 4.21 12.44 17.13
C ARG A 81 4.33 11.50 18.32
N PHE A 82 5.53 11.30 18.86
CA PHE A 82 5.73 10.54 20.08
C PHE A 82 5.04 11.20 21.28
N ASP A 83 5.16 12.53 21.43
CA ASP A 83 4.50 13.26 22.50
C ASP A 83 2.97 13.17 22.37
N LEU A 84 2.43 13.25 21.14
CA LEU A 84 0.98 13.15 20.89
C LEU A 84 0.44 11.75 21.17
N ALA A 85 1.30 10.72 21.06
CA ALA A 85 0.94 9.32 21.30
C ALA A 85 1.20 8.87 22.75
N ASP A 86 1.66 9.77 23.63
CA ASP A 86 2.03 9.41 25.00
C ASP A 86 0.87 8.78 25.78
N GLY A 87 1.14 7.66 26.44
CA GLY A 87 0.16 6.79 27.08
C GLY A 87 -0.71 5.97 26.11
N GLY A 88 -0.52 6.14 24.80
CA GLY A 88 -1.33 5.53 23.73
C GLY A 88 -0.54 4.63 22.78
N THR A 89 -0.86 4.73 21.49
CA THR A 89 -0.26 3.91 20.42
C THR A 89 0.22 4.80 19.29
N LEU A 90 1.43 4.56 18.79
CA LEU A 90 1.96 5.17 17.57
C LEU A 90 2.02 4.11 16.47
N PHE A 91 1.31 4.36 15.38
CA PHE A 91 1.35 3.53 14.19
C PHE A 91 2.21 4.18 13.12
N LEU A 92 3.29 3.49 12.74
CA LEU A 92 4.27 3.91 11.74
C LEU A 92 4.02 3.13 10.44
N ASP A 93 3.33 3.74 9.48
CA ASP A 93 3.13 3.11 8.17
C ASP A 93 4.31 3.38 7.25
N GLU A 94 4.61 2.42 6.38
CA GLU A 94 5.76 2.43 5.45
C GLU A 94 7.11 2.59 6.16
N ILE A 95 7.31 1.87 7.26
CA ILE A 95 8.50 1.98 8.13
C ILE A 95 9.83 1.75 7.40
N ALA A 96 9.85 1.00 6.30
CA ALA A 96 11.03 0.79 5.47
C ALA A 96 11.59 2.11 4.88
N ASN A 97 10.77 3.14 4.76
CA ASN A 97 11.12 4.42 4.16
C ASN A 97 11.73 5.42 5.17
N VAL A 98 11.93 5.02 6.42
CA VAL A 98 12.65 5.88 7.40
C VAL A 98 14.07 6.12 6.93
N PRO A 99 14.53 7.37 6.78
CA PRO A 99 15.90 7.67 6.38
C PRO A 99 16.93 7.00 7.30
N LEU A 100 18.01 6.45 6.73
CA LEU A 100 18.99 5.65 7.47
C LEU A 100 19.62 6.41 8.64
N ASN A 101 19.89 7.71 8.46
CA ASN A 101 20.41 8.61 9.50
C ASN A 101 19.41 8.83 10.66
N GLN A 102 18.11 8.63 10.44
CA GLN A 102 17.06 8.77 11.45
C GLN A 102 16.74 7.48 12.19
N GLN A 103 17.11 6.33 11.62
CA GLN A 103 16.82 5.02 12.22
C GLN A 103 17.51 4.84 13.57
N ALA A 104 18.73 5.38 13.76
CA ALA A 104 19.43 5.32 15.04
C ALA A 104 18.71 6.10 16.15
N LYS A 105 18.15 7.28 15.81
CA LYS A 105 17.38 8.08 16.74
C LYS A 105 16.06 7.42 17.11
N LEU A 106 15.38 6.84 16.11
CA LEU A 106 14.17 6.05 16.32
C LEU A 106 14.45 4.86 17.26
N LEU A 107 15.54 4.11 17.02
CA LEU A 107 15.93 2.98 17.86
C LEU A 107 16.11 3.40 19.32
N ARG A 108 16.85 4.50 19.59
CA ARG A 108 17.04 5.01 20.95
C ARG A 108 15.71 5.23 21.67
N VAL A 109 14.76 5.90 20.99
CA VAL A 109 13.42 6.15 21.58
C VAL A 109 12.67 4.85 21.84
N LEU A 110 12.74 3.86 20.93
CA LEU A 110 12.11 2.57 21.09
C LEU A 110 12.71 1.73 22.24
N GLU A 111 13.98 1.92 22.56
CA GLU A 111 14.67 1.21 23.64
C GLU A 111 14.44 1.84 25.00
N THR A 112 14.56 3.15 25.09
CA THR A 112 14.61 3.90 26.37
C THR A 112 13.32 4.67 26.68
N GLY A 113 12.48 4.90 25.68
CA GLY A 113 11.35 5.84 25.76
C GLY A 113 11.79 7.31 25.83
N GLU A 114 13.09 7.60 25.74
CA GLU A 114 13.65 8.94 25.87
C GLU A 114 13.75 9.65 24.53
N LEU A 115 13.29 10.87 24.47
CA LEU A 115 13.34 11.72 23.29
C LEU A 115 13.73 13.15 23.62
N GLU A 116 14.30 13.83 22.62
CA GLU A 116 14.68 15.23 22.68
C GLU A 116 14.09 15.96 21.47
N ARG A 117 13.51 17.14 21.71
CA ARG A 117 13.00 17.99 20.60
C ARG A 117 14.17 18.58 19.83
N VAL A 118 13.98 18.74 18.54
CA VAL A 118 14.98 19.42 17.68
C VAL A 118 15.26 20.83 18.22
N GLY A 119 16.53 21.15 18.40
CA GLY A 119 16.98 22.43 18.98
C GLY A 119 16.94 22.50 20.53
N SER A 120 16.66 21.39 21.20
CA SER A 120 16.66 21.29 22.67
C SER A 120 17.49 20.11 23.13
N SER A 121 18.26 20.29 24.21
CA SER A 121 18.97 19.21 24.93
C SER A 121 18.17 18.66 26.12
N LYS A 122 16.90 19.10 26.30
CA LYS A 122 16.06 18.60 27.38
C LYS A 122 15.45 17.27 26.99
N THR A 123 15.93 16.22 27.65
CA THR A 123 15.37 14.86 27.50
C THR A 123 14.08 14.74 28.30
N HIS A 124 13.08 14.08 27.71
CA HIS A 124 11.84 13.67 28.38
C HIS A 124 11.45 12.26 27.91
N ARG A 125 10.46 11.64 28.55
CA ARG A 125 10.03 10.28 28.25
C ARG A 125 8.60 10.28 27.73
N ALA A 126 8.35 9.39 26.76
CA ALA A 126 7.00 9.05 26.32
C ALA A 126 6.80 7.54 26.42
N ASP A 127 5.68 7.12 26.97
CA ASP A 127 5.25 5.72 27.06
C ASP A 127 4.30 5.40 25.90
N VAL A 128 4.84 4.82 24.83
CA VAL A 128 4.10 4.61 23.59
C VAL A 128 4.20 3.16 23.13
N ARG A 129 3.05 2.51 22.89
CA ARG A 129 3.02 1.24 22.17
C ARG A 129 3.27 1.47 20.69
N ILE A 130 4.20 0.73 20.08
CA ILE A 130 4.54 0.86 18.67
C ILE A 130 3.90 -0.25 17.85
N LEU A 131 3.17 0.17 16.80
CA LEU A 131 2.75 -0.67 15.70
C LEU A 131 3.44 -0.15 14.44
N SER A 132 3.99 -1.01 13.61
CA SER A 132 4.67 -0.62 12.37
C SER A 132 4.15 -1.44 11.20
N ALA A 133 4.13 -0.85 10.01
CA ALA A 133 3.72 -1.54 8.81
C ALA A 133 4.66 -1.29 7.64
N THR A 134 4.81 -2.29 6.77
CA THR A 134 5.57 -2.18 5.54
C THR A 134 5.08 -3.17 4.48
N ASN A 135 5.30 -2.85 3.21
CA ASN A 135 5.20 -3.78 2.09
C ASN A 135 6.57 -4.30 1.63
N ALA A 136 7.67 -3.68 2.10
CA ALA A 136 9.02 -4.10 1.76
C ALA A 136 9.46 -5.32 2.59
N ASN A 137 10.37 -6.11 2.04
CA ASN A 137 11.08 -7.16 2.77
C ASN A 137 12.22 -6.52 3.58
N LEU A 138 12.00 -6.29 4.87
CA LEU A 138 13.00 -5.62 5.71
C LEU A 138 14.31 -6.40 5.84
N ASN A 139 14.32 -7.73 5.69
CA ASN A 139 15.57 -8.50 5.69
C ASN A 139 16.41 -8.18 4.44
N GLU A 140 15.79 -8.00 3.29
CA GLU A 140 16.47 -7.55 2.06
C GLU A 140 16.98 -6.11 2.21
N GLU A 141 16.20 -5.22 2.84
CA GLU A 141 16.60 -3.84 3.12
C GLU A 141 17.82 -3.79 4.07
N VAL A 142 17.86 -4.68 5.07
CA VAL A 142 19.02 -4.83 5.98
C VAL A 142 20.24 -5.36 5.23
N ALA A 143 20.07 -6.40 4.41
CA ALA A 143 21.18 -6.95 3.60
C ALA A 143 21.75 -5.92 2.61
N ALA A 144 20.91 -5.03 2.10
CA ALA A 144 21.29 -3.94 1.21
C ALA A 144 21.83 -2.68 1.93
N GLY A 145 21.90 -2.68 3.27
CA GLY A 145 22.40 -1.56 4.07
C GLY A 145 21.47 -0.34 4.12
N ARG A 146 20.21 -0.47 3.67
CA ARG A 146 19.21 0.61 3.71
C ARG A 146 18.39 0.63 5.00
N PHE A 147 18.36 -0.48 5.74
CA PHE A 147 17.69 -0.58 7.02
C PHE A 147 18.62 -1.20 8.07
N ARG A 148 18.53 -0.75 9.33
CA ARG A 148 19.38 -1.27 10.43
C ARG A 148 18.78 -2.55 10.98
N GLY A 149 19.60 -3.57 11.17
CA GLY A 149 19.18 -4.84 11.75
C GLY A 149 18.74 -4.73 13.22
N ASP A 150 19.40 -3.86 14.00
CA ASP A 150 19.04 -3.62 15.42
C ASP A 150 17.63 -2.97 15.54
N LEU A 151 17.30 -2.03 14.67
CA LEU A 151 15.98 -1.44 14.60
C LEU A 151 14.92 -2.49 14.20
N LEU A 152 15.22 -3.33 13.20
CA LEU A 152 14.32 -4.42 12.82
C LEU A 152 13.99 -5.34 14.00
N PHE A 153 14.98 -5.79 14.76
CA PHE A 153 14.77 -6.63 15.94
C PHE A 153 13.89 -5.95 17.00
N ARG A 154 14.02 -4.63 17.16
CA ARG A 154 13.21 -3.89 18.14
C ARG A 154 11.76 -3.69 17.69
N LEU A 155 11.52 -3.52 16.39
CA LEU A 155 10.18 -3.38 15.80
C LEU A 155 9.45 -4.72 15.69
N ASN A 156 10.17 -5.80 15.38
CA ASN A 156 9.64 -7.12 15.08
C ASN A 156 9.65 -8.03 16.31
N THR A 157 8.99 -7.62 17.41
CA THR A 157 8.74 -8.53 18.53
C THR A 157 7.71 -9.58 18.13
N ILE A 158 6.68 -9.18 17.39
CA ILE A 158 5.68 -10.07 16.80
C ILE A 158 5.41 -9.59 15.37
N GLU A 159 5.44 -10.54 14.43
CA GLU A 159 5.08 -10.27 13.04
C GLU A 159 3.67 -10.75 12.72
N ILE A 160 2.89 -9.91 12.04
CA ILE A 160 1.60 -10.24 11.46
C ILE A 160 1.71 -10.04 9.95
N HIS A 161 1.78 -11.16 9.22
CA HIS A 161 1.79 -11.13 7.77
C HIS A 161 0.36 -11.17 7.19
N LEU A 162 0.00 -10.19 6.36
CA LEU A 162 -1.28 -10.13 5.66
C LEU A 162 -1.14 -10.72 4.27
N PRO A 163 -1.83 -11.83 3.96
CA PRO A 163 -1.81 -12.42 2.63
C PRO A 163 -2.46 -11.48 1.61
N ALA A 164 -1.98 -11.56 0.37
CA ALA A 164 -2.60 -10.88 -0.75
C ALA A 164 -4.05 -11.35 -0.96
N LEU A 165 -4.90 -10.49 -1.53
CA LEU A 165 -6.32 -10.82 -1.72
C LEU A 165 -6.54 -12.05 -2.62
N ARG A 166 -5.66 -12.25 -3.60
CA ARG A 166 -5.66 -13.44 -4.48
C ARG A 166 -5.41 -14.76 -3.75
N ASP A 167 -4.77 -14.72 -2.56
CA ASP A 167 -4.45 -15.89 -1.73
C ASP A 167 -5.54 -16.16 -0.65
N ARG A 168 -6.58 -15.28 -0.59
CA ARG A 168 -7.75 -15.40 0.31
C ARG A 168 -9.05 -15.08 -0.43
N ARG A 169 -9.24 -15.73 -1.57
CA ARG A 169 -10.39 -15.47 -2.46
C ARG A 169 -11.74 -15.67 -1.79
N GLU A 170 -11.80 -16.54 -0.77
CA GLU A 170 -12.98 -16.76 0.05
C GLU A 170 -13.47 -15.50 0.80
N ASP A 171 -12.59 -14.52 1.04
CA ASP A 171 -12.96 -13.26 1.69
C ASP A 171 -13.59 -12.26 0.71
N ILE A 172 -13.38 -12.43 -0.62
CA ILE A 172 -13.79 -11.46 -1.63
C ILE A 172 -15.31 -11.20 -1.60
N PRO A 173 -16.19 -12.20 -1.56
CA PRO A 173 -17.64 -11.95 -1.57
C PRO A 173 -18.11 -11.14 -0.35
N ALA A 174 -17.56 -11.43 0.82
CA ALA A 174 -17.92 -10.72 2.06
C ALA A 174 -17.41 -9.27 2.04
N LEU A 175 -16.18 -9.05 1.58
CA LEU A 175 -15.60 -7.71 1.42
C LEU A 175 -16.38 -6.90 0.37
N ALA A 176 -16.68 -7.49 -0.78
CA ALA A 176 -17.44 -6.81 -1.83
C ALA A 176 -18.86 -6.43 -1.36
N ALA A 177 -19.56 -7.33 -0.66
CA ALA A 177 -20.88 -7.05 -0.08
C ALA A 177 -20.82 -5.91 0.95
N HIS A 178 -19.78 -5.91 1.81
CA HIS A 178 -19.54 -4.83 2.77
C HIS A 178 -19.35 -3.48 2.06
N PHE A 179 -18.44 -3.39 1.11
CA PHE A 179 -18.16 -2.15 0.37
C PHE A 179 -19.40 -1.70 -0.41
N LEU A 180 -20.12 -2.63 -1.05
CA LEU A 180 -21.36 -2.30 -1.73
C LEU A 180 -22.38 -1.64 -0.79
N SER A 181 -22.52 -2.18 0.42
CA SER A 181 -23.45 -1.60 1.42
C SER A 181 -23.04 -0.18 1.85
N VAL A 182 -21.72 0.05 2.00
CA VAL A 182 -21.16 1.37 2.35
C VAL A 182 -21.42 2.38 1.23
N HIS A 183 -21.05 2.02 -0.01
CA HIS A 183 -21.18 2.91 -1.16
C HIS A 183 -22.65 3.13 -1.58
N ALA A 184 -23.51 2.09 -1.53
CA ALA A 184 -24.93 2.22 -1.79
C ALA A 184 -25.58 3.23 -0.84
N ARG A 185 -25.24 3.19 0.46
CA ARG A 185 -25.70 4.16 1.46
C ARG A 185 -25.17 5.56 1.18
N ARG A 186 -23.86 5.69 0.88
CA ARG A 186 -23.20 6.97 0.56
C ARG A 186 -23.87 7.67 -0.64
N TYR A 187 -24.18 6.90 -1.70
CA TYR A 187 -24.78 7.42 -2.94
C TYR A 187 -26.30 7.33 -2.98
N ARG A 188 -26.94 6.92 -1.88
CA ARG A 188 -28.42 6.80 -1.74
C ARG A 188 -29.03 5.92 -2.84
N LYS A 189 -28.34 4.83 -3.22
CA LYS A 189 -28.83 3.87 -4.19
C LYS A 189 -29.38 2.61 -3.48
N HIS A 190 -30.43 2.05 -4.04
CA HIS A 190 -31.02 0.79 -3.59
C HIS A 190 -30.41 -0.36 -4.37
N LEU A 191 -29.23 -0.84 -3.93
CA LEU A 191 -28.52 -1.95 -4.54
C LEU A 191 -28.66 -3.18 -3.67
N THR A 192 -29.08 -4.32 -4.26
CA THR A 192 -29.35 -5.56 -3.54
C THR A 192 -28.15 -6.53 -3.58
N GLY A 193 -27.17 -6.29 -4.46
CA GLY A 193 -26.00 -7.17 -4.59
C GLY A 193 -25.35 -7.07 -5.96
N PHE A 194 -24.65 -8.13 -6.32
CA PHE A 194 -24.00 -8.32 -7.59
C PHE A 194 -24.74 -9.39 -8.41
N ASP A 195 -24.76 -9.26 -9.72
CA ASP A 195 -25.23 -10.36 -10.57
C ASP A 195 -24.19 -11.51 -10.63
N SER A 196 -24.56 -12.64 -11.20
CA SER A 196 -23.70 -13.82 -11.27
C SER A 196 -22.41 -13.57 -12.07
N ALA A 197 -22.48 -12.78 -13.13
CA ALA A 197 -21.32 -12.42 -13.96
C ALA A 197 -20.34 -11.50 -13.21
N ALA A 198 -20.86 -10.53 -12.45
CA ALA A 198 -20.05 -9.67 -11.61
C ALA A 198 -19.34 -10.45 -10.49
N LEU A 199 -20.06 -11.37 -9.82
CA LEU A 199 -19.45 -12.22 -8.79
C LEU A 199 -18.33 -13.11 -9.35
N GLN A 200 -18.54 -13.72 -10.52
CA GLN A 200 -17.49 -14.51 -11.17
C GLN A 200 -16.28 -13.66 -11.51
N LEU A 201 -16.49 -12.45 -12.04
CA LEU A 201 -15.41 -11.53 -12.37
C LEU A 201 -14.63 -11.12 -11.12
N LEU A 202 -15.31 -10.79 -10.02
CA LEU A 202 -14.68 -10.45 -8.74
C LEU A 202 -13.81 -11.59 -8.21
N LEU A 203 -14.26 -12.86 -8.32
CA LEU A 203 -13.52 -14.04 -7.85
C LEU A 203 -12.33 -14.40 -8.75
N GLN A 204 -12.40 -14.12 -10.05
CA GLN A 204 -11.36 -14.45 -11.02
C GLN A 204 -10.26 -13.39 -11.12
N HIS A 205 -10.58 -12.15 -10.74
CA HIS A 205 -9.63 -11.03 -10.84
C HIS A 205 -8.41 -11.24 -9.92
N PRO A 206 -7.18 -10.93 -10.36
CA PRO A 206 -5.94 -11.16 -9.60
C PRO A 206 -5.71 -10.14 -8.47
N TRP A 207 -6.41 -9.02 -8.46
CA TRP A 207 -6.36 -7.96 -7.46
C TRP A 207 -4.94 -7.46 -7.12
N PRO A 208 -4.16 -6.92 -8.08
CA PRO A 208 -2.83 -6.40 -7.79
C PRO A 208 -2.83 -5.26 -6.77
N GLY A 209 -3.89 -4.46 -6.69
CA GLY A 209 -4.11 -3.44 -5.66
C GLY A 209 -4.85 -3.94 -4.42
N ASN A 210 -5.06 -5.26 -4.31
CA ASN A 210 -5.67 -5.93 -3.16
C ASN A 210 -7.05 -5.37 -2.77
N VAL A 211 -7.31 -5.20 -1.48
CA VAL A 211 -8.60 -4.74 -0.93
C VAL A 211 -8.90 -3.29 -1.36
N ARG A 212 -7.87 -2.45 -1.53
CA ARG A 212 -8.06 -1.07 -2.00
C ARG A 212 -8.59 -1.03 -3.43
N GLU A 213 -8.09 -1.89 -4.31
CA GLU A 213 -8.60 -2.01 -5.68
C GLU A 213 -10.01 -2.59 -5.71
N LEU A 214 -10.30 -3.59 -4.87
CA LEU A 214 -11.65 -4.15 -4.73
C LEU A 214 -12.64 -3.06 -4.28
N ASP A 215 -12.31 -2.28 -3.28
CA ASP A 215 -13.14 -1.18 -2.78
C ASP A 215 -13.45 -0.16 -3.90
N HIS A 216 -12.43 0.30 -4.64
CA HIS A 216 -12.61 1.21 -5.77
C HIS A 216 -13.45 0.60 -6.91
N ALA A 217 -13.28 -0.69 -7.20
CA ALA A 217 -14.08 -1.37 -8.24
C ALA A 217 -15.55 -1.46 -7.82
N VAL A 218 -15.82 -1.78 -6.56
CA VAL A 218 -17.18 -1.83 -6.01
C VAL A 218 -17.80 -0.43 -5.93
N GLU A 219 -17.03 0.60 -5.54
CA GLU A 219 -17.50 2.00 -5.56
C GLU A 219 -17.94 2.42 -6.97
N ARG A 220 -17.10 2.12 -7.97
CA ARG A 220 -17.43 2.37 -9.39
C ARG A 220 -18.69 1.63 -9.79
N GLY A 221 -18.78 0.32 -9.45
CA GLY A 221 -19.96 -0.50 -9.72
C GLY A 221 -21.23 0.10 -9.11
N ALA A 222 -21.16 0.55 -7.86
CA ALA A 222 -22.26 1.20 -7.18
C ALA A 222 -22.70 2.51 -7.88
N LEU A 223 -21.75 3.30 -8.40
CA LEU A 223 -22.05 4.53 -9.14
C LEU A 223 -22.66 4.26 -10.51
N MET A 224 -22.12 3.28 -11.25
CA MET A 224 -22.50 3.00 -12.64
C MET A 224 -23.78 2.16 -12.77
N ALA A 225 -24.11 1.35 -11.77
CA ALA A 225 -25.28 0.48 -11.81
C ALA A 225 -26.58 1.26 -12.09
N GLN A 226 -27.29 0.85 -13.15
CA GLN A 226 -28.59 1.37 -13.54
C GLN A 226 -29.75 0.52 -13.03
N LYS A 227 -29.46 -0.70 -12.56
CA LYS A 227 -30.41 -1.66 -11.96
C LYS A 227 -30.15 -1.81 -10.48
N ASN A 228 -31.01 -2.58 -9.81
CA ASN A 228 -30.85 -2.87 -8.37
C ASN A 228 -29.67 -3.84 -8.07
N ALA A 229 -29.02 -4.43 -9.07
CA ALA A 229 -27.83 -5.26 -8.93
C ALA A 229 -26.69 -4.69 -9.79
N VAL A 230 -25.46 -4.78 -9.26
CA VAL A 230 -24.24 -4.38 -9.98
C VAL A 230 -23.86 -5.47 -10.96
N GLY A 231 -23.75 -5.11 -12.24
CA GLY A 231 -23.31 -6.02 -13.31
C GLY A 231 -21.79 -5.99 -13.52
N ALA A 232 -21.27 -6.98 -14.26
CA ALA A 232 -19.84 -7.07 -14.56
C ALA A 232 -19.30 -5.82 -15.29
N ALA A 233 -20.09 -5.24 -16.21
CA ALA A 233 -19.70 -4.02 -16.94
C ALA A 233 -19.58 -2.80 -16.01
N ASP A 234 -20.39 -2.73 -14.94
CA ASP A 234 -20.39 -1.61 -14.01
C ASP A 234 -19.12 -1.53 -13.17
N LEU A 235 -18.47 -2.69 -12.90
CA LEU A 235 -17.24 -2.77 -12.12
C LEU A 235 -16.03 -2.14 -12.82
N GLY A 236 -16.07 -2.03 -14.17
CA GLY A 236 -14.98 -1.48 -14.98
C GLY A 236 -13.66 -2.24 -14.81
N LEU A 237 -13.75 -3.49 -14.37
CA LEU A 237 -12.63 -4.42 -14.39
C LEU A 237 -12.50 -4.90 -15.83
N ALA A 238 -11.38 -4.59 -16.48
CA ALA A 238 -11.09 -5.20 -17.77
C ALA A 238 -11.10 -6.71 -17.55
N ALA A 239 -11.97 -7.45 -18.24
CA ALA A 239 -11.83 -8.89 -18.32
C ALA A 239 -10.37 -9.13 -18.69
N SER A 240 -9.67 -9.94 -17.90
CA SER A 240 -8.30 -10.36 -18.22
C SER A 240 -8.37 -11.18 -19.51
N ARG A 241 -8.53 -10.49 -20.64
CA ARG A 241 -8.25 -11.07 -21.94
C ARG A 241 -6.75 -11.20 -21.99
N ASP A 242 -6.30 -12.43 -22.14
CA ASP A 242 -4.91 -12.76 -22.44
C ASP A 242 -4.24 -11.62 -23.22
N GLY A 243 -3.23 -10.99 -22.66
CA GLY A 243 -2.35 -10.09 -23.38
C GLY A 243 -2.22 -8.64 -22.93
N SER A 244 -2.78 -8.17 -21.79
CA SER A 244 -2.36 -6.87 -21.27
C SER A 244 -1.06 -7.01 -20.49
N ILE A 245 0.05 -6.84 -21.17
CA ILE A 245 1.37 -6.68 -20.55
C ILE A 245 1.30 -5.47 -19.62
N GLN A 246 1.54 -5.75 -18.35
CA GLN A 246 1.62 -4.79 -17.27
C GLN A 246 2.57 -3.64 -17.62
N SER A 247 2.16 -2.42 -17.35
CA SER A 247 2.99 -1.22 -17.53
C SER A 247 4.36 -1.30 -16.82
N GLY A 248 4.50 -2.15 -15.79
CA GLY A 248 5.77 -2.41 -15.11
C GLY A 248 6.75 -3.34 -15.84
N ARG A 249 6.32 -3.97 -16.95
CA ARG A 249 7.18 -4.89 -17.69
C ARG A 249 7.93 -4.23 -18.85
N LEU A 250 7.50 -3.05 -19.27
CA LEU A 250 8.17 -2.29 -20.34
C LEU A 250 9.51 -1.68 -19.86
N GLU A 251 9.61 -1.36 -18.57
CA GLU A 251 10.84 -0.80 -17.97
C GLU A 251 11.94 -1.84 -17.79
N ASP A 252 11.57 -3.13 -17.67
CA ASP A 252 12.50 -4.26 -17.55
C ASP A 252 12.86 -4.91 -18.89
N MET A 253 12.24 -4.48 -19.99
CA MET A 253 12.48 -5.03 -21.34
C MET A 253 13.61 -4.28 -22.05
N SER A 254 14.43 -5.03 -22.79
CA SER A 254 15.40 -4.43 -23.70
C SER A 254 14.68 -3.64 -24.83
N MET A 255 15.35 -2.65 -25.41
CA MET A 255 14.79 -1.86 -26.53
C MET A 255 14.34 -2.74 -27.70
N GLU A 256 15.01 -3.86 -27.93
CA GLU A 256 14.65 -4.80 -29.00
C GLU A 256 13.35 -5.56 -28.69
N GLU A 257 13.14 -5.97 -27.44
CA GLU A 257 11.91 -6.62 -26.99
C GLU A 257 10.72 -5.65 -27.01
N VAL A 258 10.91 -4.41 -26.58
CA VAL A 258 9.88 -3.36 -26.65
C VAL A 258 9.50 -3.08 -28.12
N GLU A 259 10.48 -2.96 -29.01
CA GLU A 259 10.23 -2.71 -30.42
C GLU A 259 9.48 -3.87 -31.08
N SER A 260 9.89 -5.11 -30.85
CA SER A 260 9.22 -6.32 -31.31
C SER A 260 7.78 -6.39 -30.82
N PHE A 261 7.54 -6.07 -29.55
CA PHE A 261 6.22 -6.02 -28.94
C PHE A 261 5.31 -4.97 -29.59
N LEU A 262 5.82 -3.75 -29.78
CA LEU A 262 5.05 -2.67 -30.42
C LEU A 262 4.67 -2.99 -31.86
N ILE A 263 5.57 -3.65 -32.61
CA ILE A 263 5.31 -4.10 -33.99
C ILE A 263 4.18 -5.14 -34.01
N ARG A 264 4.25 -6.19 -33.16
CA ARG A 264 3.20 -7.21 -33.08
C ARG A 264 1.85 -6.60 -32.69
N LYS A 265 1.84 -5.70 -31.73
CA LYS A 265 0.62 -5.00 -31.27
C LYS A 265 0.00 -4.14 -32.37
N ALA A 266 0.81 -3.40 -33.14
CA ALA A 266 0.35 -2.60 -34.26
C ALA A 266 -0.22 -3.46 -35.40
N LEU A 267 0.42 -4.57 -35.74
CA LEU A 267 -0.07 -5.52 -36.75
C LEU A 267 -1.41 -6.13 -36.31
N THR A 268 -1.53 -6.61 -35.10
CA THR A 268 -2.79 -7.16 -34.56
C THR A 268 -3.92 -6.12 -34.59
N ARG A 269 -3.63 -4.88 -34.16
CA ARG A 269 -4.63 -3.78 -34.14
C ARG A 269 -5.14 -3.41 -35.52
N HIS A 270 -4.30 -3.53 -36.56
CA HIS A 270 -4.65 -3.16 -37.93
C HIS A 270 -4.89 -4.38 -38.85
N GLY A 271 -5.24 -5.54 -38.27
CA GLY A 271 -5.60 -6.74 -39.03
C GLY A 271 -4.47 -7.21 -39.97
N ASN A 272 -3.22 -7.16 -39.53
CA ASN A 272 -2.00 -7.48 -40.30
C ASN A 272 -1.76 -6.56 -41.52
N ASN A 273 -2.39 -5.40 -41.57
CA ASN A 273 -2.11 -4.41 -42.62
C ASN A 273 -0.82 -3.66 -42.30
N VAL A 274 0.27 -4.08 -42.94
CA VAL A 274 1.62 -3.54 -42.73
C VAL A 274 1.72 -2.04 -42.99
N SER A 275 0.97 -1.49 -43.96
CA SER A 275 1.00 -0.06 -44.29
C SER A 275 0.37 0.78 -43.17
N GLN A 276 -0.75 0.32 -42.64
CA GLN A 276 -1.44 1.02 -41.53
C GLN A 276 -0.64 0.87 -40.21
N ALA A 277 -0.09 -0.31 -39.96
CA ALA A 277 0.77 -0.55 -38.80
C ALA A 277 2.05 0.32 -38.84
N ALA A 278 2.69 0.46 -40.00
CA ALA A 278 3.85 1.33 -40.18
C ALA A 278 3.51 2.80 -39.86
N ASN A 279 2.41 3.31 -40.42
CA ASN A 279 1.96 4.68 -40.13
C ASN A 279 1.67 4.88 -38.65
N ALA A 280 1.02 3.93 -37.99
CA ALA A 280 0.72 4.01 -36.55
C ALA A 280 1.97 4.03 -35.67
N LEU A 281 3.07 3.44 -36.14
CA LEU A 281 4.37 3.42 -35.46
C LEU A 281 5.31 4.56 -35.88
N GLY A 282 4.88 5.46 -36.78
CA GLY A 282 5.73 6.51 -37.31
C GLY A 282 6.87 6.00 -38.23
N LEU A 283 6.72 4.81 -38.79
CA LEU A 283 7.72 4.17 -39.63
C LEU A 283 7.33 4.15 -41.11
N SER A 284 8.34 4.15 -42.00
CA SER A 284 8.07 3.80 -43.40
C SER A 284 7.76 2.31 -43.53
N ARG A 285 6.99 1.93 -44.56
CA ARG A 285 6.63 0.52 -44.81
C ARG A 285 7.88 -0.36 -44.96
N SER A 286 8.92 0.10 -45.65
CA SER A 286 10.16 -0.61 -45.82
C SER A 286 10.97 -0.74 -44.52
N ALA A 287 10.91 0.25 -43.65
CA ALA A 287 11.52 0.19 -42.33
C ALA A 287 10.83 -0.84 -41.44
N LEU A 288 9.48 -0.92 -41.49
CA LEU A 288 8.74 -1.93 -40.73
C LEU A 288 9.05 -3.35 -41.21
N TYR A 289 9.10 -3.59 -42.55
CA TYR A 289 9.47 -4.91 -43.08
C TYR A 289 10.86 -5.39 -42.65
N ARG A 290 11.87 -4.52 -42.66
CA ARG A 290 13.22 -4.86 -42.16
C ARG A 290 13.26 -5.28 -40.70
N ARG A 291 12.43 -4.57 -39.87
CA ARG A 291 12.33 -4.90 -38.44
C ARG A 291 11.55 -6.20 -38.21
N MET A 292 10.46 -6.42 -38.93
CA MET A 292 9.74 -7.69 -38.89
C MET A 292 10.66 -8.86 -39.25
N GLN A 293 11.45 -8.75 -40.28
CA GLN A 293 12.44 -9.80 -40.68
C GLN A 293 13.51 -10.01 -39.60
N ARG A 294 13.98 -8.93 -38.97
CA ARG A 294 14.95 -8.99 -37.85
C ARG A 294 14.40 -9.74 -36.64
N TYR A 295 13.11 -9.57 -36.32
CA TYR A 295 12.46 -10.11 -35.14
C TYR A 295 11.67 -11.41 -35.40
N GLY A 296 11.70 -11.94 -36.60
CA GLY A 296 11.00 -13.17 -36.98
C GLY A 296 9.46 -13.05 -36.88
N ILE A 297 8.93 -11.87 -37.28
CA ILE A 297 7.48 -11.54 -37.28
C ILE A 297 6.92 -11.59 -38.69
#